data_4b1a28ca96eb37fbd7f609e8e76d968f
#
_entry.id   4b1a28ca96eb37fbd7f609e8e76d968f
#
_cell.length_a   1.000
_cell.length_b   1.000
_cell.length_c   1.000
_cell.angle_alpha   90.00
_cell.angle_beta   90.00
_cell.angle_gamma   90.00
#
_symmetry.space_group_name_H-M   'P 1'
#
loop_
_entity.id
_entity.type
_entity.pdbx_description
1 polymer ?
#
loop_
_entity_poly.entity_id
_entity_poly.type
_entity_poly.pdbx_seq_one_letter_code
_entity_poly.pdbx_strand_id
1 'polypeptide(L)'
;MIIIKHGEVFSPEALGRKDILVGGGRILAMEDSIDPSVLPGKVEVIDAQGFVVTPGFIDGHQHFTGGGGEGGFQTRTPEMSLTMNTQNGVTTAVGLLGTDSLTRTVENLYAKTQAFNAEGITAYMLTGSYWYPSPAICGSAERDLTYNPRVLGVKLALSDIRGPHMGVDDLASLCANVRVAALVADKPGIITVHTGILPERLEMVAEVVKRFSVRADMFVPTHINRKDEELVRQAMDLAKKGAHIDATCMTSIPDAEDRHMNAADMALTFDEAGLFDQVTFSSDAGGSLPKWNEEKSRIIGMGVGQPDSLRFELNLLVNQKGMELSKALCPLTMTPAKVYGLDKKKGRVAESYHADLLVMDPATMEIRDVLAKGEIMVRNNQTVRRGYFE
;
A
#
# COMPACT_ATOMS: atom_id res chain seq x y z
N MET A 1 -23.74 14.14 9.28
CA MET A 1 -23.56 13.82 7.84
C MET A 1 -22.61 14.82 7.23
N ILE A 2 -21.94 14.46 6.14
CA ILE A 2 -21.04 15.35 5.39
C ILE A 2 -21.51 15.34 3.93
N ILE A 3 -21.48 16.49 3.27
CA ILE A 3 -21.66 16.58 1.81
C ILE A 3 -20.39 17.19 1.23
N ILE A 4 -19.79 16.51 0.26
CA ILE A 4 -18.76 17.10 -0.61
C ILE A 4 -19.47 17.59 -1.84
N LYS A 5 -19.37 18.90 -2.14
CA LYS A 5 -20.09 19.55 -3.23
C LYS A 5 -19.17 20.00 -4.36
N HIS A 6 -19.70 19.99 -5.58
CA HIS A 6 -19.10 20.62 -6.75
C HIS A 6 -17.75 20.02 -7.20
N GLY A 7 -17.35 18.88 -6.66
CA GLY A 7 -16.07 18.24 -7.03
C GLY A 7 -16.12 17.51 -8.34
N GLU A 8 -15.00 17.51 -9.07
CA GLU A 8 -14.81 16.62 -10.22
C GLU A 8 -14.44 15.22 -9.69
N VAL A 9 -15.33 14.25 -9.82
CA VAL A 9 -15.21 12.96 -9.14
C VAL A 9 -14.56 11.90 -10.03
N PHE A 10 -13.59 11.20 -9.44
CA PHE A 10 -12.90 10.05 -10.03
C PHE A 10 -13.09 8.79 -9.17
N SER A 11 -13.35 7.60 -9.79
CA SER A 11 -13.72 6.36 -9.06
C SER A 11 -13.06 5.04 -9.51
N PRO A 12 -11.82 4.90 -9.95
CA PRO A 12 -10.92 5.90 -10.50
C PRO A 12 -11.38 6.52 -11.84
N GLU A 13 -12.35 5.92 -12.54
CA GLU A 13 -12.90 6.45 -13.78
C GLU A 13 -13.52 7.85 -13.54
N ALA A 14 -13.43 8.75 -14.51
CA ALA A 14 -14.01 10.08 -14.43
C ALA A 14 -15.55 9.98 -14.41
N LEU A 15 -16.19 10.46 -13.34
CA LEU A 15 -17.64 10.48 -13.17
C LEU A 15 -18.25 11.88 -13.43
N GLY A 16 -17.39 12.86 -13.71
CA GLY A 16 -17.78 14.24 -13.85
C GLY A 16 -18.10 14.91 -12.52
N ARG A 17 -18.69 16.10 -12.60
CA ARG A 17 -19.01 16.90 -11.42
C ARG A 17 -20.18 16.30 -10.65
N LYS A 18 -19.98 15.99 -9.35
CA LYS A 18 -20.99 15.40 -8.47
C LYS A 18 -20.93 15.98 -7.08
N ASP A 19 -22.07 15.93 -6.39
CA ASP A 19 -22.16 16.06 -4.95
C ASP A 19 -22.19 14.66 -4.32
N ILE A 20 -21.46 14.47 -3.22
CA ILE A 20 -21.32 13.17 -2.52
C ILE A 20 -21.85 13.32 -1.10
N LEU A 21 -22.89 12.55 -0.77
CA LEU A 21 -23.41 12.46 0.60
C LEU A 21 -22.73 11.34 1.36
N VAL A 22 -22.17 11.67 2.53
CA VAL A 22 -21.49 10.76 3.43
C VAL A 22 -22.24 10.66 4.77
N GLY A 23 -22.46 9.44 5.23
CA GLY A 23 -23.04 9.15 6.53
C GLY A 23 -22.80 7.73 6.98
N GLY A 24 -22.65 7.51 8.30
CA GLY A 24 -22.38 6.17 8.86
C GLY A 24 -21.09 5.51 8.32
N GLY A 25 -20.10 6.31 7.96
CA GLY A 25 -18.81 5.82 7.42
C GLY A 25 -18.85 5.42 5.94
N ARG A 26 -19.96 5.68 5.24
CA ARG A 26 -20.19 5.26 3.85
C ARG A 26 -20.62 6.40 2.96
N ILE A 27 -20.44 6.23 1.67
CA ILE A 27 -21.06 7.05 0.62
C ILE A 27 -22.52 6.58 0.51
N LEU A 28 -23.44 7.50 0.78
CA LEU A 28 -24.89 7.22 0.78
C LEU A 28 -25.54 7.53 -0.56
N ALA A 29 -25.07 8.59 -1.23
CA ALA A 29 -25.58 9.02 -2.54
C ALA A 29 -24.51 9.80 -3.30
N MET A 30 -24.62 9.79 -4.61
CA MET A 30 -23.84 10.61 -5.55
C MET A 30 -24.77 11.16 -6.62
N GLU A 31 -24.98 12.48 -6.60
CA GLU A 31 -25.94 13.16 -7.46
C GLU A 31 -25.31 14.39 -8.13
N ASP A 32 -25.95 14.93 -9.16
CA ASP A 32 -25.49 16.17 -9.78
C ASP A 32 -25.61 17.37 -8.84
N SER A 33 -26.57 17.33 -7.90
CA SER A 33 -26.75 18.30 -6.84
C SER A 33 -27.51 17.72 -5.65
N ILE A 34 -27.00 17.94 -4.45
CA ILE A 34 -27.69 17.58 -3.20
C ILE A 34 -27.95 18.86 -2.39
N ASP A 35 -29.22 19.09 -2.07
CA ASP A 35 -29.60 20.20 -1.19
C ASP A 35 -29.41 19.80 0.29
N PRO A 36 -28.48 20.41 1.04
CA PRO A 36 -28.28 20.08 2.43
C PRO A 36 -29.47 20.46 3.32
N SER A 37 -30.34 21.36 2.89
CA SER A 37 -31.49 21.84 3.69
C SER A 37 -32.60 20.81 3.88
N VAL A 38 -32.68 19.81 2.98
CA VAL A 38 -33.68 18.74 3.06
C VAL A 38 -33.21 17.53 3.88
N LEU A 39 -31.96 17.54 4.32
CA LEU A 39 -31.38 16.42 5.07
C LEU A 39 -31.63 16.59 6.60
N PRO A 40 -31.90 15.50 7.32
CA PRO A 40 -32.13 15.57 8.74
C PRO A 40 -30.83 15.83 9.53
N GLY A 41 -30.89 16.69 10.53
CA GLY A 41 -29.82 16.95 11.46
C GLY A 41 -28.74 17.89 10.95
N LYS A 42 -27.56 17.88 11.61
CA LYS A 42 -26.43 18.73 11.22
C LYS A 42 -25.69 18.14 10.03
N VAL A 43 -25.56 18.92 9.00
CA VAL A 43 -24.82 18.58 7.79
C VAL A 43 -23.60 19.49 7.68
N GLU A 44 -22.42 18.90 7.56
CA GLU A 44 -21.18 19.61 7.27
C GLU A 44 -20.96 19.63 5.76
N VAL A 45 -20.62 20.79 5.20
CA VAL A 45 -20.42 20.95 3.77
C VAL A 45 -18.94 21.20 3.47
N ILE A 46 -18.43 20.42 2.54
CA ILE A 46 -17.10 20.57 1.95
C ILE A 46 -17.29 21.04 0.51
N ASP A 47 -16.98 22.29 0.21
CA ASP A 47 -17.01 22.77 -1.17
C ASP A 47 -15.71 22.37 -1.87
N ALA A 48 -15.83 21.51 -2.88
CA ALA A 48 -14.71 21.01 -3.70
C ALA A 48 -14.68 21.64 -5.10
N GLN A 49 -15.28 22.81 -5.26
CA GLN A 49 -15.23 23.52 -6.55
C GLN A 49 -13.79 23.79 -6.99
N GLY A 50 -13.41 23.34 -8.20
CA GLY A 50 -12.06 23.48 -8.72
C GLY A 50 -11.08 22.39 -8.26
N PHE A 51 -11.55 21.44 -7.45
CA PHE A 51 -10.78 20.29 -6.97
C PHE A 51 -11.30 18.98 -7.56
N VAL A 52 -10.43 17.97 -7.58
CA VAL A 52 -10.83 16.58 -7.86
C VAL A 52 -11.14 15.86 -6.56
N VAL A 53 -12.14 14.97 -6.60
CA VAL A 53 -12.48 14.07 -5.50
C VAL A 53 -12.16 12.64 -5.94
N THR A 54 -11.29 11.96 -5.18
CA THR A 54 -10.78 10.64 -5.50
C THR A 54 -10.99 9.67 -4.35
N PRO A 55 -10.88 8.33 -4.58
CA PRO A 55 -10.75 7.38 -3.47
C PRO A 55 -9.51 7.68 -2.64
N GLY A 56 -9.57 7.41 -1.34
CA GLY A 56 -8.38 7.43 -0.47
C GLY A 56 -7.35 6.38 -0.88
N PHE A 57 -6.08 6.69 -0.71
CA PHE A 57 -4.99 5.80 -1.06
C PHE A 57 -4.98 4.55 -0.18
N ILE A 58 -4.64 3.43 -0.80
CA ILE A 58 -4.41 2.13 -0.16
C ILE A 58 -2.93 1.80 -0.28
N ASP A 59 -2.21 1.90 0.82
CA ASP A 59 -0.79 1.61 0.88
C ASP A 59 -0.57 0.17 1.36
N GLY A 60 -0.10 -0.68 0.47
CA GLY A 60 0.05 -2.11 0.71
C GLY A 60 1.32 -2.52 1.46
N HIS A 61 2.22 -1.57 1.78
CA HIS A 61 3.51 -1.90 2.35
C HIS A 61 4.00 -0.79 3.28
N GLN A 62 3.75 -0.96 4.59
CA GLN A 62 4.21 -0.03 5.61
C GLN A 62 4.80 -0.76 6.82
N HIS A 63 5.84 -0.19 7.41
CA HIS A 63 6.44 -0.67 8.66
C HIS A 63 5.83 0.08 9.85
N PHE A 64 4.62 -0.30 10.28
CA PHE A 64 3.88 0.40 11.34
C PHE A 64 4.67 0.57 12.64
N THR A 65 5.42 -0.46 13.00
CA THR A 65 6.26 -0.49 14.21
C THR A 65 7.67 0.03 13.94
N GLY A 66 7.90 0.61 12.77
CA GLY A 66 9.22 0.93 12.26
C GLY A 66 9.96 -0.28 11.70
N GLY A 67 11.11 -0.04 11.10
CA GLY A 67 12.04 -1.02 10.56
C GLY A 67 13.47 -0.69 10.95
N GLY A 68 14.43 -1.08 10.13
CA GLY A 68 15.83 -0.79 10.35
C GLY A 68 16.51 -1.67 11.40
N GLY A 69 17.62 -1.18 11.92
CA GLY A 69 18.44 -1.91 12.89
C GLY A 69 19.67 -2.57 12.26
N GLU A 70 19.79 -2.56 10.92
CA GLU A 70 20.88 -3.20 10.19
C GLU A 70 22.25 -2.54 10.44
N GLY A 71 22.27 -1.30 10.94
CA GLY A 71 23.48 -0.59 11.39
C GLY A 71 23.65 -0.56 12.91
N GLY A 72 22.94 -1.41 13.64
CA GLY A 72 22.88 -1.43 15.11
C GLY A 72 21.59 -0.82 15.65
N PHE A 73 21.33 -0.98 16.96
CA PHE A 73 20.08 -0.57 17.60
C PHE A 73 19.72 0.92 17.40
N GLN A 74 20.72 1.79 17.25
CA GLN A 74 20.53 3.23 16.99
C GLN A 74 19.99 3.53 15.59
N THR A 75 19.98 2.58 14.66
CA THR A 75 19.45 2.73 13.31
C THR A 75 18.04 2.20 13.16
N ARG A 76 17.37 1.86 14.26
CA ARG A 76 15.96 1.48 14.28
C ARG A 76 15.10 2.71 13.98
N THR A 77 14.22 2.62 12.98
CA THR A 77 13.30 3.72 12.66
C THR A 77 12.21 3.82 13.73
N PRO A 78 11.61 5.01 13.95
CA PRO A 78 10.49 5.16 14.88
C PRO A 78 9.22 4.46 14.37
N GLU A 79 8.27 4.22 15.27
CA GLU A 79 6.92 3.81 14.89
C GLU A 79 6.21 4.91 14.10
N MET A 80 5.32 4.51 13.21
CA MET A 80 4.50 5.44 12.45
C MET A 80 3.38 6.03 13.31
N SER A 81 3.04 7.29 13.04
CA SER A 81 1.89 7.95 13.63
C SER A 81 0.69 8.00 12.66
N LEU A 82 -0.51 8.28 13.20
CA LEU A 82 -1.73 8.40 12.39
C LEU A 82 -1.59 9.51 11.33
N THR A 83 -1.07 10.67 11.74
CA THR A 83 -0.98 11.84 10.86
C THR A 83 -0.01 11.66 9.72
N MET A 84 1.02 10.83 9.86
CA MET A 84 1.89 10.45 8.73
C MET A 84 1.08 9.83 7.58
N ASN A 85 0.07 9.03 7.89
CA ASN A 85 -0.83 8.45 6.90
C ASN A 85 -1.84 9.47 6.38
N THR A 86 -2.60 10.08 7.27
CA THR A 86 -3.77 10.87 6.89
C THR A 86 -3.41 12.16 6.16
N GLN A 87 -2.32 12.84 6.51
CA GLN A 87 -1.84 14.03 5.79
C GLN A 87 -1.42 13.70 4.36
N ASN A 88 -1.06 12.46 4.10
CA ASN A 88 -0.60 11.98 2.79
C ASN A 88 -1.66 11.16 2.03
N GLY A 89 -2.93 11.25 2.46
CA GLY A 89 -4.06 10.64 1.76
C GLY A 89 -4.22 9.13 1.96
N VAL A 90 -3.41 8.51 2.81
CA VAL A 90 -3.53 7.08 3.11
C VAL A 90 -4.67 6.88 4.10
N THR A 91 -5.74 6.26 3.64
CA THR A 91 -6.93 5.93 4.43
C THR A 91 -7.01 4.44 4.76
N THR A 92 -6.25 3.65 4.02
CA THR A 92 -6.11 2.20 4.23
C THR A 92 -4.65 1.81 4.09
N ALA A 93 -4.11 1.09 5.08
CA ALA A 93 -2.72 0.67 5.09
C ALA A 93 -2.58 -0.81 5.49
N VAL A 94 -1.53 -1.46 4.97
CA VAL A 94 -1.15 -2.83 5.32
C VAL A 94 0.23 -2.82 5.97
N GLY A 95 0.26 -3.17 7.26
CA GLY A 95 1.48 -3.25 8.05
C GLY A 95 2.21 -4.57 7.88
N LEU A 96 3.53 -4.53 7.96
CA LEU A 96 4.37 -5.71 7.90
C LEU A 96 5.69 -5.50 8.65
N LEU A 97 6.39 -6.59 8.92
CA LEU A 97 7.75 -6.55 9.47
C LEU A 97 8.79 -6.64 8.35
N GLY A 98 9.93 -6.03 8.59
CA GLY A 98 11.11 -6.11 7.72
C GLY A 98 12.13 -7.11 8.22
N THR A 99 13.41 -6.72 8.14
CA THR A 99 14.58 -7.51 8.54
C THR A 99 14.55 -7.84 10.04
N ASP A 100 14.22 -6.85 10.90
CA ASP A 100 14.13 -7.05 12.34
C ASP A 100 12.77 -7.62 12.74
N SER A 101 12.73 -8.92 12.94
CA SER A 101 11.63 -9.63 13.60
C SER A 101 12.06 -10.27 14.93
N LEU A 102 13.22 -9.89 15.42
CA LEU A 102 13.76 -10.32 16.72
C LEU A 102 13.39 -9.34 17.83
N THR A 103 13.50 -8.03 17.55
CA THR A 103 13.16 -6.97 18.49
C THR A 103 11.85 -6.25 18.17
N ARG A 104 11.22 -6.57 17.02
CA ARG A 104 9.89 -6.15 16.60
C ARG A 104 9.07 -7.41 16.27
N THR A 105 8.04 -7.70 17.05
CA THR A 105 7.29 -8.95 16.91
C THR A 105 6.01 -8.77 16.11
N VAL A 106 5.44 -9.87 15.65
CA VAL A 106 4.14 -9.88 14.93
C VAL A 106 3.02 -9.41 15.87
N GLU A 107 3.12 -9.69 17.18
CA GLU A 107 2.19 -9.20 18.21
C GLU A 107 2.26 -7.67 18.36
N ASN A 108 3.48 -7.10 18.34
CA ASN A 108 3.64 -5.64 18.35
C ASN A 108 3.01 -5.01 17.10
N LEU A 109 3.24 -5.60 15.92
CA LEU A 109 2.61 -5.17 14.68
C LEU A 109 1.07 -5.26 14.75
N TYR A 110 0.54 -6.34 15.33
CA TYR A 110 -0.90 -6.48 15.54
C TYR A 110 -1.47 -5.39 16.45
N ALA A 111 -0.80 -5.12 17.56
CA ALA A 111 -1.21 -4.05 18.49
C ALA A 111 -1.26 -2.69 17.77
N LYS A 112 -0.23 -2.35 16.98
CA LYS A 112 -0.20 -1.11 16.20
C LYS A 112 -1.27 -1.08 15.10
N THR A 113 -1.54 -2.21 14.45
CA THR A 113 -2.64 -2.35 13.47
C THR A 113 -3.99 -2.03 14.13
N GLN A 114 -4.24 -2.52 15.34
CA GLN A 114 -5.47 -2.23 16.08
C GLN A 114 -5.53 -0.76 16.54
N ALA A 115 -4.40 -0.17 16.94
CA ALA A 115 -4.31 1.24 17.29
C ALA A 115 -4.75 2.13 16.12
N PHE A 116 -4.21 1.93 14.91
CA PHE A 116 -4.61 2.68 13.73
C PHE A 116 -6.10 2.53 13.37
N ASN A 117 -6.68 1.32 13.57
CA ASN A 117 -8.11 1.13 13.38
C ASN A 117 -8.95 1.90 14.39
N ALA A 118 -8.51 2.00 15.63
CA ALA A 118 -9.16 2.79 16.71
C ALA A 118 -8.99 4.30 16.48
N GLU A 119 -7.84 4.71 15.97
CA GLU A 119 -7.51 6.10 15.66
C GLU A 119 -8.26 6.63 14.43
N GLY A 120 -8.72 5.77 13.50
CA GLY A 120 -9.65 6.21 12.46
C GLY A 120 -9.38 5.74 11.03
N ILE A 121 -8.18 5.29 10.67
CA ILE A 121 -7.94 4.70 9.35
C ILE A 121 -8.30 3.21 9.33
N THR A 122 -8.30 2.60 8.15
CA THR A 122 -8.40 1.15 8.05
C THR A 122 -7.00 0.55 7.99
N ALA A 123 -6.67 -0.31 8.93
CA ALA A 123 -5.38 -1.00 8.96
C ALA A 123 -5.56 -2.52 8.95
N TYR A 124 -4.75 -3.17 8.12
CA TYR A 124 -4.54 -4.60 8.06
C TYR A 124 -3.05 -4.90 8.26
N MET A 125 -2.69 -6.18 8.27
CA MET A 125 -1.29 -6.59 8.37
C MET A 125 -1.02 -7.88 7.61
N LEU A 126 0.25 -8.13 7.36
CA LEU A 126 0.77 -9.43 6.97
C LEU A 126 1.49 -10.05 8.17
N THR A 127 1.29 -11.33 8.40
CA THR A 127 2.11 -12.10 9.33
C THR A 127 3.46 -12.46 8.70
N GLY A 128 4.40 -12.96 9.46
CA GLY A 128 5.74 -13.23 8.97
C GLY A 128 6.64 -12.00 9.00
N SER A 129 7.78 -12.15 8.36
CA SER A 129 8.82 -11.11 8.22
C SER A 129 9.74 -11.52 7.07
N TYR A 130 11.03 -11.11 7.10
CA TYR A 130 12.01 -11.67 6.17
C TYR A 130 12.26 -13.18 6.40
N TRP A 131 12.00 -13.69 7.62
CA TRP A 131 12.38 -15.02 8.06
C TRP A 131 11.43 -16.13 7.62
N TYR A 132 12.01 -17.33 7.48
CA TYR A 132 11.29 -18.59 7.34
C TYR A 132 11.94 -19.66 8.29
N PRO A 133 11.15 -20.45 9.02
CA PRO A 133 9.69 -20.40 9.15
C PRO A 133 9.17 -19.03 9.60
N SER A 134 8.02 -18.61 9.04
CA SER A 134 7.44 -17.28 9.30
C SER A 134 7.08 -17.10 10.77
N PRO A 135 7.56 -16.04 11.45
CA PRO A 135 7.07 -15.70 12.78
C PRO A 135 5.57 -15.40 12.75
N ALA A 136 4.85 -15.84 13.77
CA ALA A 136 3.39 -15.78 13.81
C ALA A 136 2.86 -15.72 15.24
N ILE A 137 1.69 -15.09 15.45
CA ILE A 137 1.02 -14.95 16.74
C ILE A 137 0.40 -16.28 17.18
N CYS A 138 -0.28 -16.98 16.27
CA CYS A 138 -1.02 -18.22 16.57
C CYS A 138 -0.19 -19.50 16.33
N GLY A 139 1.14 -19.37 16.26
CA GLY A 139 2.06 -20.49 16.12
C GLY A 139 2.41 -20.86 14.67
N SER A 140 1.64 -20.38 13.67
CA SER A 140 2.00 -20.52 12.25
C SER A 140 1.26 -19.48 11.39
N ALA A 141 1.81 -19.19 10.21
CA ALA A 141 1.27 -18.17 9.32
C ALA A 141 -0.17 -18.50 8.84
N GLU A 142 -0.45 -19.75 8.53
CA GLU A 142 -1.79 -20.19 8.12
C GLU A 142 -2.81 -20.07 9.26
N ARG A 143 -2.39 -20.26 10.51
CA ARG A 143 -3.28 -20.06 11.68
C ARG A 143 -3.55 -18.57 11.89
N ASP A 144 -2.54 -17.71 11.76
CA ASP A 144 -2.74 -16.26 11.82
C ASP A 144 -3.73 -15.81 10.75
N LEU A 145 -3.55 -16.26 9.51
CA LEU A 145 -4.44 -15.93 8.41
C LEU A 145 -5.88 -16.41 8.66
N THR A 146 -6.03 -17.61 9.24
CA THR A 146 -7.35 -18.18 9.51
C THR A 146 -8.08 -17.44 10.63
N TYR A 147 -7.42 -17.22 11.76
CA TYR A 147 -8.08 -16.79 13.00
C TYR A 147 -8.04 -15.26 13.23
N ASN A 148 -7.13 -14.54 12.60
CA ASN A 148 -7.02 -13.10 12.80
C ASN A 148 -7.64 -12.33 11.62
N PRO A 149 -8.76 -11.62 11.81
CA PRO A 149 -9.43 -10.88 10.72
C PRO A 149 -8.59 -9.74 10.14
N ARG A 150 -7.51 -9.32 10.79
CA ARG A 150 -6.62 -8.27 10.30
C ARG A 150 -5.45 -8.79 9.45
N VAL A 151 -5.21 -10.09 9.48
CA VAL A 151 -4.15 -10.72 8.65
C VAL A 151 -4.71 -11.07 7.28
N LEU A 152 -4.09 -10.53 6.22
CA LEU A 152 -4.50 -10.75 4.83
C LEU A 152 -3.57 -11.69 4.06
N GLY A 153 -2.41 -11.99 4.61
CA GLY A 153 -1.40 -12.81 3.96
C GLY A 153 -0.10 -12.88 4.75
N VAL A 154 0.98 -13.18 4.05
CA VAL A 154 2.31 -13.41 4.63
C VAL A 154 3.34 -12.50 3.98
N LYS A 155 4.25 -11.98 4.78
CA LYS A 155 5.49 -11.31 4.35
C LYS A 155 6.65 -12.29 4.40
N LEU A 156 7.48 -12.27 3.36
CA LEU A 156 8.78 -12.94 3.35
C LEU A 156 9.80 -12.16 2.52
N ALA A 157 11.07 -12.57 2.54
CA ALA A 157 12.13 -12.05 1.68
C ALA A 157 12.75 -13.19 0.87
N LEU A 158 13.01 -12.92 -0.41
CA LEU A 158 13.75 -13.80 -1.31
C LEU A 158 14.92 -13.03 -1.94
N SER A 159 15.94 -13.77 -2.31
CA SER A 159 17.13 -13.25 -3.00
C SER A 159 17.80 -12.09 -2.25
N ASP A 160 17.80 -12.15 -0.91
CA ASP A 160 18.41 -11.17 -0.03
C ASP A 160 19.33 -11.86 0.99
N ILE A 161 20.55 -11.31 1.18
CA ILE A 161 21.53 -11.83 2.14
C ILE A 161 21.07 -11.77 3.60
N ARG A 162 20.05 -10.95 3.88
CA ARG A 162 19.45 -10.78 5.23
C ARG A 162 18.28 -11.74 5.47
N GLY A 163 17.83 -12.44 4.45
CA GLY A 163 16.74 -13.41 4.54
C GLY A 163 17.26 -14.83 4.73
N PRO A 164 16.41 -15.76 5.18
CA PRO A 164 16.74 -17.18 5.20
C PRO A 164 16.81 -17.71 3.76
N HIS A 165 17.74 -18.62 3.54
CA HIS A 165 17.83 -19.34 2.26
C HIS A 165 16.85 -20.52 2.30
N MET A 166 15.55 -20.23 2.09
CA MET A 166 14.55 -21.29 1.95
C MET A 166 14.65 -21.98 0.59
N GLY A 167 14.25 -23.25 0.52
CA GLY A 167 14.19 -24.00 -0.73
C GLY A 167 12.89 -23.79 -1.50
N VAL A 168 12.86 -24.21 -2.75
CA VAL A 168 11.67 -24.16 -3.62
C VAL A 168 10.49 -24.96 -3.00
N ASP A 169 10.78 -26.11 -2.40
CA ASP A 169 9.76 -26.97 -1.75
C ASP A 169 9.19 -26.29 -0.47
N ASP A 170 10.00 -25.51 0.25
CA ASP A 170 9.55 -24.74 1.41
C ASP A 170 8.58 -23.64 0.97
N LEU A 171 8.91 -22.89 -0.10
CA LEU A 171 8.04 -21.87 -0.65
C LEU A 171 6.74 -22.48 -1.18
N ALA A 172 6.81 -23.63 -1.86
CA ALA A 172 5.64 -24.34 -2.34
C ALA A 172 4.72 -24.77 -1.18
N SER A 173 5.30 -25.28 -0.09
CA SER A 173 4.58 -25.67 1.12
C SER A 173 3.90 -24.47 1.80
N LEU A 174 4.61 -23.34 1.91
CA LEU A 174 4.04 -22.09 2.42
C LEU A 174 2.85 -21.63 1.56
N CYS A 175 3.00 -21.64 0.24
CA CYS A 175 1.92 -21.28 -0.68
C CYS A 175 0.68 -22.17 -0.51
N ALA A 176 0.87 -23.47 -0.37
CA ALA A 176 -0.23 -24.43 -0.15
C ALA A 176 -0.97 -24.14 1.17
N ASN A 177 -0.23 -23.92 2.26
CA ASN A 177 -0.79 -23.62 3.57
C ASN A 177 -1.55 -22.28 3.56
N VAL A 178 -0.97 -21.24 3.00
CA VAL A 178 -1.60 -19.91 2.85
C VAL A 178 -2.86 -20.02 2.01
N ARG A 179 -2.84 -20.77 0.91
CA ARG A 179 -4.02 -20.97 0.05
C ARG A 179 -5.17 -21.66 0.80
N VAL A 180 -4.89 -22.72 1.54
CA VAL A 180 -5.92 -23.43 2.32
C VAL A 180 -6.50 -22.51 3.38
N ALA A 181 -5.67 -21.82 4.12
CA ALA A 181 -6.10 -20.85 5.15
C ALA A 181 -6.97 -19.73 4.55
N ALA A 182 -6.57 -19.21 3.38
CA ALA A 182 -7.30 -18.18 2.66
C ALA A 182 -8.69 -18.64 2.22
N LEU A 183 -8.80 -19.84 1.67
CA LEU A 183 -10.08 -20.45 1.28
C LEU A 183 -11.02 -20.65 2.48
N VAL A 184 -10.49 -21.14 3.60
CA VAL A 184 -11.27 -21.36 4.83
C VAL A 184 -11.75 -20.04 5.44
N ALA A 185 -10.90 -19.00 5.39
CA ALA A 185 -11.18 -17.71 6.03
C ALA A 185 -11.85 -16.68 5.11
N ASP A 186 -12.11 -17.03 3.83
CA ASP A 186 -12.61 -16.10 2.79
C ASP A 186 -11.74 -14.83 2.67
N LYS A 187 -10.43 -15.05 2.47
CA LYS A 187 -9.43 -13.98 2.41
C LYS A 187 -8.57 -14.10 1.14
N PRO A 188 -7.87 -13.02 0.73
CA PRO A 188 -7.02 -13.07 -0.47
C PRO A 188 -5.84 -14.04 -0.35
N GLY A 189 -5.22 -14.16 0.84
CA GLY A 189 -4.10 -15.08 1.07
C GLY A 189 -2.88 -14.75 0.22
N ILE A 190 -2.47 -13.48 0.25
CA ILE A 190 -1.32 -13.00 -0.54
C ILE A 190 0.00 -13.32 0.14
N ILE A 191 1.06 -13.36 -0.67
CA ILE A 191 2.45 -13.48 -0.23
C ILE A 191 3.22 -12.29 -0.78
N THR A 192 3.48 -11.30 0.07
CA THR A 192 4.33 -10.16 -0.28
C THR A 192 5.79 -10.56 -0.13
N VAL A 193 6.53 -10.45 -1.23
CA VAL A 193 7.93 -10.87 -1.32
C VAL A 193 8.82 -9.65 -1.40
N HIS A 194 9.60 -9.38 -0.32
CA HIS A 194 10.75 -8.48 -0.46
C HIS A 194 11.73 -9.12 -1.46
N THR A 195 11.96 -8.44 -2.57
CA THR A 195 12.93 -8.90 -3.56
C THR A 195 14.28 -8.27 -3.28
N GLY A 196 15.25 -9.10 -2.90
CA GLY A 196 16.62 -8.67 -2.62
C GLY A 196 17.44 -8.37 -3.88
N ILE A 197 18.76 -8.30 -3.71
CA ILE A 197 19.72 -7.93 -4.76
C ILE A 197 20.54 -9.13 -5.29
N LEU A 198 20.25 -10.34 -4.80
CA LEU A 198 20.94 -11.53 -5.26
C LEU A 198 20.53 -11.87 -6.71
N PRO A 199 21.41 -12.53 -7.48
CA PRO A 199 21.22 -12.74 -8.92
C PRO A 199 20.00 -13.61 -9.28
N GLU A 200 19.48 -14.40 -8.35
CA GLU A 200 18.32 -15.27 -8.55
C GLU A 200 17.00 -14.48 -8.67
N ARG A 201 16.94 -13.28 -8.08
CA ARG A 201 15.76 -12.37 -8.16
C ARG A 201 14.45 -13.08 -7.86
N LEU A 202 13.59 -13.31 -8.87
CA LEU A 202 12.27 -13.96 -8.76
C LEU A 202 12.25 -15.39 -9.32
N GLU A 203 13.40 -15.99 -9.62
CA GLU A 203 13.47 -17.35 -10.21
C GLU A 203 12.74 -18.39 -9.35
N MET A 204 12.90 -18.32 -8.02
CA MET A 204 12.22 -19.24 -7.10
C MET A 204 10.70 -19.12 -7.19
N VAL A 205 10.17 -17.90 -7.29
CA VAL A 205 8.73 -17.68 -7.47
C VAL A 205 8.26 -18.26 -8.81
N ALA A 206 9.02 -18.01 -9.88
CA ALA A 206 8.70 -18.53 -11.21
C ALA A 206 8.71 -20.07 -11.24
N GLU A 207 9.67 -20.69 -10.55
CA GLU A 207 9.78 -22.15 -10.43
C GLU A 207 8.61 -22.75 -9.65
N VAL A 208 8.23 -22.16 -8.51
CA VAL A 208 7.08 -22.63 -7.71
C VAL A 208 5.78 -22.53 -8.52
N VAL A 209 5.53 -21.40 -9.19
CA VAL A 209 4.37 -21.23 -10.06
C VAL A 209 4.32 -22.28 -11.17
N LYS A 210 5.48 -22.58 -11.79
CA LYS A 210 5.58 -23.54 -12.89
C LYS A 210 5.47 -24.99 -12.42
N ARG A 211 6.23 -25.35 -11.38
CA ARG A 211 6.44 -26.76 -10.97
C ARG A 211 5.30 -27.29 -10.11
N PHE A 212 4.71 -26.46 -9.24
CA PHE A 212 3.70 -26.87 -8.29
C PHE A 212 2.30 -26.34 -8.63
N SER A 213 2.13 -25.70 -9.77
CA SER A 213 0.85 -25.06 -10.19
C SER A 213 0.29 -24.10 -9.14
N VAL A 214 1.20 -23.41 -8.42
CA VAL A 214 0.82 -22.35 -7.50
C VAL A 214 0.30 -21.16 -8.31
N ARG A 215 -0.78 -20.55 -7.86
CA ARG A 215 -1.37 -19.38 -8.53
C ARG A 215 -0.43 -18.18 -8.41
N ALA A 216 -0.11 -17.56 -9.53
CA ALA A 216 0.78 -16.40 -9.55
C ALA A 216 0.16 -15.18 -8.84
N ASP A 217 -1.17 -15.02 -8.86
CA ASP A 217 -1.90 -13.95 -8.21
C ASP A 217 -1.83 -13.95 -6.67
N MET A 218 -1.28 -15.00 -6.06
CA MET A 218 -0.92 -15.00 -4.64
C MET A 218 0.30 -14.12 -4.34
N PHE A 219 1.16 -13.86 -5.34
CA PHE A 219 2.42 -13.16 -5.12
C PHE A 219 2.32 -11.66 -5.39
N VAL A 220 2.92 -10.90 -4.49
CA VAL A 220 3.15 -9.45 -4.61
C VAL A 220 4.64 -9.19 -4.37
N PRO A 221 5.50 -9.43 -5.38
CA PRO A 221 6.90 -9.02 -5.29
C PRO A 221 6.98 -7.50 -5.19
N THR A 222 7.74 -7.00 -4.22
CA THR A 222 7.93 -5.57 -3.98
C THR A 222 9.36 -5.13 -4.28
N HIS A 223 9.56 -3.83 -4.43
CA HIS A 223 10.83 -3.18 -4.81
C HIS A 223 11.29 -3.55 -6.24
N ILE A 224 10.33 -3.77 -7.14
CA ILE A 224 10.64 -4.19 -8.52
C ILE A 224 11.20 -3.05 -9.36
N ASN A 225 10.94 -1.80 -8.98
CA ASN A 225 11.46 -0.62 -9.66
C ASN A 225 12.96 -0.35 -9.39
N ARG A 226 13.74 -1.40 -9.11
CA ARG A 226 15.20 -1.33 -9.11
C ARG A 226 15.73 -1.20 -10.53
N LYS A 227 16.88 -0.53 -10.71
CA LYS A 227 17.61 -0.47 -11.99
C LYS A 227 18.26 -1.82 -12.31
N ASP A 228 17.42 -2.84 -12.53
CA ASP A 228 17.79 -4.21 -12.85
C ASP A 228 16.82 -4.74 -13.91
N GLU A 229 17.23 -4.67 -15.17
CA GLU A 229 16.39 -5.05 -16.32
C GLU A 229 15.91 -6.51 -16.25
N GLU A 230 16.74 -7.41 -15.74
CA GLU A 230 16.35 -8.81 -15.61
C GLU A 230 15.31 -9.03 -14.53
N LEU A 231 15.38 -8.28 -13.41
CA LEU A 231 14.34 -8.29 -12.39
C LEU A 231 12.99 -7.81 -12.97
N VAL A 232 13.01 -6.70 -13.71
CA VAL A 232 11.79 -6.15 -14.35
C VAL A 232 11.23 -7.15 -15.35
N ARG A 233 12.08 -7.80 -16.16
CA ARG A 233 11.66 -8.83 -17.11
C ARG A 233 11.00 -10.03 -16.42
N GLN A 234 11.62 -10.57 -15.36
CA GLN A 234 11.05 -11.67 -14.57
C GLN A 234 9.72 -11.27 -13.91
N ALA A 235 9.61 -10.04 -13.41
CA ALA A 235 8.36 -9.51 -12.85
C ALA A 235 7.25 -9.41 -13.91
N MET A 236 7.56 -8.95 -15.12
CA MET A 236 6.61 -8.94 -16.25
C MET A 236 6.13 -10.34 -16.60
N ASP A 237 7.04 -11.34 -16.61
CA ASP A 237 6.66 -12.71 -16.91
C ASP A 237 5.76 -13.32 -15.82
N LEU A 238 5.92 -12.92 -14.58
CA LEU A 238 5.00 -13.28 -13.49
C LEU A 238 3.67 -12.51 -13.59
N ALA A 239 3.70 -11.23 -13.95
CA ALA A 239 2.50 -10.41 -14.15
C ALA A 239 1.60 -10.97 -15.26
N LYS A 240 2.17 -11.43 -16.36
CA LYS A 240 1.43 -12.14 -17.45
C LYS A 240 0.70 -13.40 -16.95
N LYS A 241 1.15 -13.97 -15.84
CA LYS A 241 0.52 -15.14 -15.18
C LYS A 241 -0.46 -14.74 -14.08
N GLY A 242 -0.61 -13.42 -13.82
CA GLY A 242 -1.55 -12.85 -12.87
C GLY A 242 -0.93 -12.34 -11.57
N ALA A 243 0.38 -12.41 -11.36
CA ALA A 243 1.02 -11.80 -10.19
C ALA A 243 0.82 -10.28 -10.17
N HIS A 244 0.70 -9.72 -9.00
CA HIS A 244 0.68 -8.27 -8.80
C HIS A 244 2.10 -7.80 -8.48
N ILE A 245 2.51 -6.71 -9.10
CA ILE A 245 3.89 -6.22 -9.04
C ILE A 245 3.88 -4.87 -8.33
N ASP A 246 4.64 -4.80 -7.24
CA ASP A 246 4.67 -3.61 -6.40
C ASP A 246 5.91 -2.75 -6.66
N ALA A 247 5.65 -1.49 -6.98
CA ALA A 247 6.67 -0.46 -7.10
C ALA A 247 6.73 0.36 -5.81
N THR A 248 7.91 0.47 -5.24
CA THR A 248 8.13 1.31 -4.07
C THR A 248 8.27 2.75 -4.49
N CYS A 249 7.35 3.58 -4.02
CA CYS A 249 7.40 5.03 -4.19
C CYS A 249 8.50 5.60 -3.29
N MET A 250 9.37 6.42 -3.86
CA MET A 250 10.47 6.99 -3.12
C MET A 250 10.40 8.50 -3.18
N THR A 251 10.26 9.13 -2.03
CA THR A 251 10.56 10.56 -1.93
C THR A 251 12.05 10.77 -2.06
N SER A 252 12.39 11.92 -2.61
CA SER A 252 13.71 12.47 -2.83
C SER A 252 14.75 12.20 -1.71
N ILE A 253 15.18 10.96 -1.58
CA ILE A 253 16.45 10.67 -0.97
C ILE A 253 17.46 10.84 -2.10
N PRO A 254 18.30 11.90 -2.07
CA PRO A 254 19.15 12.28 -3.21
C PRO A 254 20.02 11.16 -3.79
N ASP A 255 20.29 10.11 -3.03
CA ASP A 255 21.15 8.98 -3.46
C ASP A 255 20.34 7.69 -3.75
N ALA A 256 19.02 7.70 -3.61
CA ALA A 256 18.18 6.54 -3.99
C ALA A 256 18.01 6.44 -5.50
N GLU A 257 18.09 7.54 -6.22
CA GLU A 257 17.97 7.60 -7.68
C GLU A 257 18.98 6.73 -8.43
N ASP A 258 20.15 6.48 -7.84
CA ASP A 258 21.18 5.64 -8.49
C ASP A 258 20.80 4.17 -8.55
N ARG A 259 19.87 3.69 -7.73
CA ARG A 259 19.51 2.26 -7.62
C ARG A 259 18.11 1.91 -8.07
N HIS A 260 17.21 2.88 -8.10
CA HIS A 260 15.81 2.69 -8.44
C HIS A 260 15.41 3.61 -9.58
N MET A 261 14.50 3.15 -10.42
CA MET A 261 13.69 4.03 -11.26
C MET A 261 12.49 4.49 -10.42
N ASN A 262 11.90 5.61 -10.77
CA ASN A 262 10.65 6.04 -10.15
C ASN A 262 9.56 4.97 -10.35
N ALA A 263 8.64 4.86 -9.41
CA ALA A 263 7.50 3.96 -9.56
C ALA A 263 6.66 4.32 -10.80
N ALA A 264 6.58 5.61 -11.12
CA ALA A 264 5.94 6.11 -12.33
C ALA A 264 6.59 5.56 -13.62
N ASP A 265 7.93 5.56 -13.73
CA ASP A 265 8.63 5.04 -14.90
C ASP A 265 8.44 3.52 -15.05
N MET A 266 8.45 2.78 -13.93
CA MET A 266 8.13 1.35 -13.96
C MET A 266 6.68 1.13 -14.43
N ALA A 267 5.73 1.91 -13.93
CA ALA A 267 4.34 1.79 -14.31
C ALA A 267 4.13 2.04 -15.81
N LEU A 268 4.82 3.01 -16.41
CA LEU A 268 4.81 3.24 -17.87
C LEU A 268 5.39 2.04 -18.63
N THR A 269 6.50 1.47 -18.15
CA THR A 269 7.09 0.28 -18.76
C THR A 269 6.12 -0.91 -18.75
N PHE A 270 5.37 -1.10 -17.67
CA PHE A 270 4.33 -2.13 -17.58
C PHE A 270 3.10 -1.78 -18.44
N ASP A 271 2.78 -0.50 -18.57
CA ASP A 271 1.70 -0.04 -19.44
C ASP A 271 1.95 -0.33 -20.91
N GLU A 272 3.15 -0.04 -21.40
CA GLU A 272 3.61 -0.37 -22.75
C GLU A 272 3.51 -1.87 -23.04
N ALA A 273 3.67 -2.70 -22.02
CA ALA A 273 3.53 -4.15 -22.10
C ALA A 273 2.08 -4.66 -21.94
N GLY A 274 1.10 -3.77 -21.70
CA GLY A 274 -0.30 -4.11 -21.43
C GLY A 274 -0.52 -4.76 -20.06
N LEU A 275 0.34 -4.47 -19.08
CA LEU A 275 0.36 -5.07 -17.74
C LEU A 275 0.09 -4.05 -16.62
N PHE A 276 -0.40 -2.86 -16.95
CA PHE A 276 -0.61 -1.78 -15.99
C PHE A 276 -1.54 -2.18 -14.83
N ASP A 277 -2.58 -2.95 -15.12
CA ASP A 277 -3.56 -3.41 -14.12
C ASP A 277 -2.96 -4.35 -13.05
N GLN A 278 -1.74 -4.84 -13.27
CA GLN A 278 -1.01 -5.66 -12.30
C GLN A 278 -0.13 -4.84 -11.36
N VAL A 279 0.03 -3.53 -11.63
CA VAL A 279 0.94 -2.67 -10.86
C VAL A 279 0.24 -2.13 -9.61
N THR A 280 0.93 -2.20 -8.47
CA THR A 280 0.58 -1.49 -7.24
C THR A 280 1.71 -0.53 -6.85
N PHE A 281 1.35 0.55 -6.18
CA PHE A 281 2.28 1.48 -5.56
C PHE A 281 2.21 1.33 -4.05
N SER A 282 3.37 1.32 -3.40
CA SER A 282 3.48 1.36 -1.94
C SER A 282 4.59 2.31 -1.52
N SER A 283 4.52 2.81 -0.28
CA SER A 283 5.45 3.82 0.20
C SER A 283 6.68 3.24 0.89
N ASP A 284 6.64 2.01 1.34
CA ASP A 284 7.61 1.44 2.27
C ASP A 284 7.82 2.32 3.52
N ALA A 285 6.75 3.05 3.91
CA ALA A 285 6.80 4.01 5.01
C ALA A 285 7.16 3.35 6.34
N GLY A 286 7.96 4.04 7.14
CA GLY A 286 8.53 3.49 8.38
C GLY A 286 9.67 2.51 8.15
N GLY A 287 9.91 2.07 6.91
CA GLY A 287 11.05 1.24 6.54
C GLY A 287 12.36 2.03 6.54
N SER A 288 13.46 1.32 6.70
CA SER A 288 14.80 1.90 6.67
C SER A 288 15.32 2.00 5.24
N LEU A 289 15.91 3.14 4.93
CA LEU A 289 16.56 3.42 3.65
C LEU A 289 18.05 3.68 3.89
N PRO A 290 18.90 2.62 3.90
CA PRO A 290 20.30 2.79 4.19
C PRO A 290 21.03 3.51 3.06
N LYS A 291 21.77 4.55 3.43
CA LYS A 291 22.71 5.26 2.57
C LYS A 291 24.09 4.62 2.73
N TRP A 292 24.63 4.10 1.64
CA TRP A 292 25.93 3.44 1.62
C TRP A 292 27.01 4.39 1.14
N ASN A 293 28.27 4.14 1.56
CA ASN A 293 29.44 4.79 0.95
C ASN A 293 29.61 4.33 -0.52
N GLU A 294 30.50 5.02 -1.26
CA GLU A 294 30.73 4.73 -2.69
C GLU A 294 31.12 3.28 -2.96
N GLU A 295 31.94 2.68 -2.10
CA GLU A 295 32.36 1.28 -2.22
C GLU A 295 31.28 0.28 -1.77
N LYS A 296 30.11 0.77 -1.28
CA LYS A 296 29.02 -0.06 -0.73
C LYS A 296 29.43 -0.99 0.41
N SER A 297 30.50 -0.65 1.12
CA SER A 297 31.08 -1.43 2.22
C SER A 297 30.55 -1.02 3.59
N ARG A 298 30.00 0.19 3.73
CA ARG A 298 29.56 0.76 5.02
C ARG A 298 28.35 1.66 4.86
N ILE A 299 27.38 1.55 5.78
CA ILE A 299 26.26 2.51 5.91
C ILE A 299 26.83 3.83 6.47
N ILE A 300 26.60 4.93 5.76
CA ILE A 300 27.03 6.28 6.14
C ILE A 300 25.87 7.20 6.56
N GLY A 301 24.62 6.72 6.41
CA GLY A 301 23.42 7.43 6.81
C GLY A 301 22.20 6.53 6.69
N MET A 302 21.10 6.95 7.29
CA MET A 302 19.83 6.25 7.25
C MET A 302 18.72 7.26 6.93
N GLY A 303 17.85 6.91 5.98
CA GLY A 303 16.57 7.55 5.74
C GLY A 303 15.42 6.69 6.28
N VAL A 304 14.24 7.25 6.26
CA VAL A 304 12.99 6.57 6.63
C VAL A 304 11.98 6.80 5.52
N GLY A 305 11.39 5.71 4.99
CA GLY A 305 10.31 5.79 4.02
C GLY A 305 9.13 6.63 4.54
N GLN A 306 8.53 7.42 3.65
CA GLN A 306 7.43 8.32 3.99
C GLN A 306 6.24 8.12 3.05
N PRO A 307 4.98 8.21 3.55
CA PRO A 307 3.81 8.02 2.70
C PRO A 307 3.57 9.13 1.66
N ASP A 308 4.21 10.30 1.80
CA ASP A 308 4.12 11.40 0.84
C ASP A 308 4.62 11.02 -0.55
N SER A 309 5.49 10.00 -0.64
CA SER A 309 5.98 9.43 -1.88
C SER A 309 4.86 8.96 -2.82
N LEU A 310 3.73 8.46 -2.29
CA LEU A 310 2.58 8.04 -3.09
C LEU A 310 2.01 9.20 -3.91
N ARG A 311 1.80 10.34 -3.26
CA ARG A 311 1.31 11.56 -3.90
C ARG A 311 2.32 12.11 -4.91
N PHE A 312 3.60 12.05 -4.56
CA PHE A 312 4.68 12.48 -5.45
C PHE A 312 4.67 11.68 -6.76
N GLU A 313 4.59 10.36 -6.69
CA GLU A 313 4.53 9.49 -7.88
C GLU A 313 3.24 9.68 -8.68
N LEU A 314 2.09 9.92 -8.01
CA LEU A 314 0.86 10.30 -8.71
C LEU A 314 1.03 11.60 -9.51
N ASN A 315 1.61 12.62 -8.87
CA ASN A 315 1.89 13.89 -9.53
C ASN A 315 2.86 13.73 -10.72
N LEU A 316 3.87 12.86 -10.56
CA LEU A 316 4.82 12.54 -11.62
C LEU A 316 4.10 11.88 -12.82
N LEU A 317 3.25 10.87 -12.56
CA LEU A 317 2.47 10.19 -13.61
C LEU A 317 1.57 11.17 -14.38
N VAL A 318 0.81 11.99 -13.65
CA VAL A 318 -0.20 12.85 -14.26
C VAL A 318 0.45 14.08 -14.91
N ASN A 319 1.20 14.88 -14.13
CA ASN A 319 1.62 16.20 -14.56
C ASN A 319 2.93 16.22 -15.34
N GLN A 320 3.78 15.20 -15.21
CA GLN A 320 5.06 15.15 -15.93
C GLN A 320 5.05 14.10 -17.05
N LYS A 321 4.39 12.96 -16.85
CA LYS A 321 4.31 11.88 -17.83
C LYS A 321 3.05 11.94 -18.69
N GLY A 322 2.06 12.77 -18.32
CA GLY A 322 0.84 12.98 -19.09
C GLY A 322 -0.16 11.82 -19.05
N MET A 323 -0.08 10.96 -18.04
CA MET A 323 -1.04 9.89 -17.85
C MET A 323 -2.39 10.45 -17.38
N GLU A 324 -3.49 9.95 -17.93
CA GLU A 324 -4.83 10.29 -17.46
C GLU A 324 -5.00 9.99 -15.96
N LEU A 325 -5.57 10.93 -15.18
CA LEU A 325 -5.72 10.78 -13.74
C LEU A 325 -6.50 9.52 -13.36
N SER A 326 -7.54 9.17 -14.11
CA SER A 326 -8.32 7.93 -13.93
C SER A 326 -7.45 6.68 -13.94
N LYS A 327 -6.46 6.63 -14.82
CA LYS A 327 -5.53 5.52 -14.94
C LYS A 327 -4.45 5.60 -13.85
N ALA A 328 -3.86 6.77 -13.64
CA ALA A 328 -2.81 7.01 -12.65
C ALA A 328 -3.25 6.70 -11.20
N LEU A 329 -4.55 6.80 -10.89
CA LEU A 329 -5.10 6.44 -9.59
C LEU A 329 -5.17 4.93 -9.34
N CYS A 330 -5.22 4.09 -10.39
CA CYS A 330 -5.41 2.64 -10.22
C CYS A 330 -4.37 1.97 -9.31
N PRO A 331 -3.05 2.21 -9.47
CA PRO A 331 -2.03 1.60 -8.61
C PRO A 331 -2.11 1.99 -7.14
N LEU A 332 -2.80 3.09 -6.83
CA LEU A 332 -2.95 3.64 -5.47
C LEU A 332 -4.31 3.32 -4.84
N THR A 333 -5.28 2.83 -5.61
CA THR A 333 -6.67 2.70 -5.17
C THR A 333 -7.28 1.35 -5.54
N MET A 334 -7.73 1.18 -6.77
CA MET A 334 -8.47 0.01 -7.24
C MET A 334 -7.60 -1.25 -7.29
N THR A 335 -6.39 -1.16 -7.82
CA THR A 335 -5.50 -2.34 -7.93
C THR A 335 -5.14 -2.89 -6.55
N PRO A 336 -4.62 -2.11 -5.58
CA PRO A 336 -4.38 -2.64 -4.24
C PRO A 336 -5.66 -3.07 -3.53
N ALA A 337 -6.83 -2.44 -3.78
CA ALA A 337 -8.09 -2.93 -3.24
C ALA A 337 -8.40 -4.37 -3.70
N LYS A 338 -8.17 -4.69 -4.97
CA LYS A 338 -8.32 -6.07 -5.51
C LYS A 338 -7.32 -7.03 -4.88
N VAL A 339 -6.04 -6.64 -4.82
CA VAL A 339 -4.96 -7.46 -4.24
C VAL A 339 -5.31 -7.89 -2.82
N TYR A 340 -5.81 -6.95 -2.02
CA TYR A 340 -6.11 -7.19 -0.60
C TYR A 340 -7.56 -7.64 -0.34
N GLY A 341 -8.35 -7.94 -1.40
CA GLY A 341 -9.75 -8.40 -1.26
C GLY A 341 -10.69 -7.35 -0.67
N LEU A 342 -10.42 -6.08 -0.91
CA LEU A 342 -11.17 -4.94 -0.38
C LEU A 342 -12.03 -4.23 -1.44
N ASP A 343 -11.97 -4.67 -2.68
CA ASP A 343 -12.57 -4.04 -3.87
C ASP A 343 -14.10 -3.93 -3.85
N LYS A 344 -14.78 -4.69 -2.98
CA LYS A 344 -16.23 -4.58 -2.75
C LYS A 344 -16.64 -3.40 -1.86
N LYS A 345 -15.69 -2.70 -1.25
CA LYS A 345 -15.96 -1.63 -0.27
C LYS A 345 -14.92 -0.50 -0.24
N LYS A 346 -13.82 -0.63 -0.94
CA LYS A 346 -12.72 0.36 -1.00
C LYS A 346 -12.13 0.47 -2.40
N GLY A 347 -11.30 1.50 -2.62
CA GLY A 347 -10.63 1.74 -3.89
C GLY A 347 -11.49 2.42 -4.95
N ARG A 348 -12.74 2.77 -4.61
CA ARG A 348 -13.69 3.46 -5.48
C ARG A 348 -14.49 4.53 -4.73
N VAL A 349 -14.92 5.56 -5.46
CA VAL A 349 -15.97 6.47 -5.04
C VAL A 349 -17.30 5.93 -5.60
N ALA A 350 -18.02 5.18 -4.78
CA ALA A 350 -19.28 4.55 -5.18
C ALA A 350 -20.22 4.42 -3.97
N GLU A 351 -21.53 4.44 -4.23
CA GLU A 351 -22.54 4.25 -3.19
C GLU A 351 -22.31 2.93 -2.43
N SER A 352 -22.54 2.94 -1.13
CA SER A 352 -22.29 1.86 -0.19
C SER A 352 -20.81 1.55 0.10
N TYR A 353 -19.86 2.13 -0.63
CA TYR A 353 -18.44 2.02 -0.32
C TYR A 353 -18.10 2.83 0.94
N HIS A 354 -16.99 2.48 1.58
CA HIS A 354 -16.47 3.31 2.68
C HIS A 354 -16.17 4.71 2.14
N ALA A 355 -16.53 5.71 2.91
CA ALA A 355 -16.23 7.09 2.56
C ALA A 355 -14.77 7.41 2.93
N ASP A 356 -13.87 6.82 2.17
CA ASP A 356 -12.44 7.07 2.15
C ASP A 356 -12.17 7.94 0.93
N LEU A 357 -12.08 9.25 1.13
CA LEU A 357 -12.13 10.25 0.06
C LEU A 357 -11.02 11.29 0.23
N LEU A 358 -10.44 11.71 -0.89
CA LEU A 358 -9.49 12.82 -0.95
C LEU A 358 -10.08 13.94 -1.79
N VAL A 359 -9.87 15.17 -1.34
CA VAL A 359 -10.08 16.37 -2.15
C VAL A 359 -8.71 16.92 -2.48
N MET A 360 -8.36 16.97 -3.78
CA MET A 360 -7.01 17.25 -4.25
C MET A 360 -7.00 18.35 -5.30
N ASP A 361 -5.95 19.16 -5.31
CA ASP A 361 -5.69 20.12 -6.38
C ASP A 361 -5.26 19.36 -7.66
N PRO A 362 -5.97 19.51 -8.78
CA PRO A 362 -5.66 18.77 -10.01
C PRO A 362 -4.33 19.18 -10.66
N ALA A 363 -3.80 20.36 -10.36
CA ALA A 363 -2.55 20.84 -10.95
C ALA A 363 -1.31 20.37 -10.21
N THR A 364 -1.43 20.13 -8.90
CA THR A 364 -0.29 19.79 -8.03
C THR A 364 -0.43 18.44 -7.36
N MET A 365 -1.61 17.83 -7.41
CA MET A 365 -2.00 16.66 -6.63
C MET A 365 -1.87 16.88 -5.11
N GLU A 366 -1.82 18.14 -4.63
CA GLU A 366 -1.82 18.44 -3.20
C GLU A 366 -3.18 18.12 -2.58
N ILE A 367 -3.12 17.47 -1.41
CA ILE A 367 -4.30 17.00 -0.69
C ILE A 367 -4.80 18.11 0.22
N ARG A 368 -6.02 18.59 -0.03
CA ARG A 368 -6.68 19.62 0.78
C ARG A 368 -7.49 19.02 1.92
N ASP A 369 -8.30 18.00 1.62
CA ASP A 369 -9.13 17.34 2.62
C ASP A 369 -8.99 15.82 2.51
N VAL A 370 -9.07 15.15 3.66
CA VAL A 370 -9.05 13.68 3.77
C VAL A 370 -10.20 13.23 4.64
N LEU A 371 -11.00 12.32 4.10
CA LEU A 371 -12.00 11.57 4.86
C LEU A 371 -11.54 10.11 4.94
N ALA A 372 -11.54 9.56 6.14
CA ALA A 372 -11.34 8.11 6.35
C ALA A 372 -12.54 7.55 7.11
N LYS A 373 -13.17 6.52 6.58
CA LYS A 373 -14.42 5.94 7.12
C LYS A 373 -15.49 7.00 7.41
N GLY A 374 -15.57 8.03 6.55
CA GLY A 374 -16.54 9.11 6.66
C GLY A 374 -16.27 10.13 7.76
N GLU A 375 -15.10 10.09 8.40
CA GLU A 375 -14.64 11.08 9.36
C GLU A 375 -13.57 11.98 8.76
N ILE A 376 -13.64 13.29 9.01
CA ILE A 376 -12.66 14.25 8.51
C ILE A 376 -11.36 14.09 9.31
N MET A 377 -10.29 13.70 8.63
CA MET A 377 -8.94 13.58 9.19
C MET A 377 -8.13 14.84 8.94
N VAL A 378 -8.24 15.38 7.73
CA VAL A 378 -7.58 16.63 7.31
C VAL A 378 -8.62 17.53 6.68
N ARG A 379 -8.56 18.81 6.99
CA ARG A 379 -9.46 19.86 6.48
C ARG A 379 -8.67 21.10 6.11
N ASN A 380 -8.79 21.57 4.86
CA ASN A 380 -8.04 22.73 4.34
C ASN A 380 -6.54 22.64 4.66
N ASN A 381 -5.92 21.52 4.34
CA ASN A 381 -4.51 21.19 4.59
C ASN A 381 -4.11 21.15 6.08
N GLN A 382 -5.07 21.14 6.99
CA GLN A 382 -4.80 21.09 8.43
C GLN A 382 -5.32 19.78 9.03
N THR A 383 -4.49 19.16 9.85
CA THR A 383 -4.87 17.96 10.58
C THR A 383 -5.97 18.28 11.60
N VAL A 384 -7.13 17.64 11.43
CA VAL A 384 -8.27 17.75 12.34
C VAL A 384 -8.23 16.65 13.39
N ARG A 385 -7.87 15.43 12.99
CA ARG A 385 -7.77 14.29 13.88
C ARG A 385 -6.33 13.80 13.97
N ARG A 386 -5.88 13.64 15.21
CA ARG A 386 -4.53 13.19 15.55
C ARG A 386 -4.58 11.84 16.25
N GLY A 387 -3.49 11.09 16.20
CA GLY A 387 -3.25 9.95 17.07
C GLY A 387 -3.15 10.38 18.53
N TYR A 388 -3.22 9.40 19.43
CA TYR A 388 -3.36 9.68 20.86
C TYR A 388 -2.17 10.43 21.47
N PHE A 389 -0.98 10.29 20.85
CA PHE A 389 0.27 10.90 21.32
C PHE A 389 0.88 11.89 20.30
N GLU A 390 0.08 12.47 19.42
CA GLU A 390 0.50 13.47 18.43
C GLU A 390 0.08 14.90 18.76
#